data_c885d0450859c5eb3bf35bab92d01ee6
#
_entry.id   c885d0450859c5eb3bf35bab92d01ee6
#
_cell.length_a   1.000
_cell.length_b   1.000
_cell.length_c   1.000
_cell.angle_alpha   90.00
_cell.angle_beta   90.00
_cell.angle_gamma   90.00
#
_symmetry.space_group_name_H-M   'P 1'
#
loop_
_entity.id
_entity.type
_entity.pdbx_description
1 polymer ?
#
loop_
_entity_poly.entity_id
_entity_poly.type
_entity_poly.pdbx_seq_one_letter_code
_entity_poly.pdbx_strand_id
1 'polypeptide(L)'
;MQSLSVSPLTYTADRFAPQRRKTLRVRVGNRWIGGDEPILVQSMTTTNTKDIDATVFQTLELAKAGCELVRITTPTQKDSECLEEIMKKVRAAGCDVPVSADIHFQPRAAMEAVKWVEKVRINPGNFVDSKSATPRDYDDASFASGVQKVYDAFVPLVRAAKDRGVCLRIGTNHGSLSDRIMWKYGDTIEGMVESALEYLRVCEAEHFGEIVFSMKSSNPRVVVQAYRMLAARLDKEHKPYPFHVGVTEAGDGEDGRLKSSVGIGALLLDGIGDTIRVSLTEDPVHEIPVAKALVKLCDLSRIAPVPSLAESLDFYAFHRRKVPLLHLGGLAIGAREKIAVGAPDPGAESIPKGERRLEWTGTHDSHATRSIPTVWEPRSVDFAIATKHSLVALASSRLFSGLSDLPANLEIQVEDPAHLEKLPADVLSLPHVYWSCSISGEAGDNPVARYRHLNAWLARKGRPDPIILRGRSDGTPEGNMMLAARFGSLLVDGIGDLLYVSGPAGTKVCMHLGYDILQAAGVRRTKPEYVACPSCGRTLFDLQTTTQKIRQRTAHLKNISIAIMGCIVNGPGEMADADFGYVGGAPNKVNLYVGRDVVKKNIPEMDAPEALVNLIKEHGRWSEPEA
;
A
#
# COMPACT_ATOMS: atom_id res chain seq x y z
N MET A 1 -10.93 37.40 17.87
CA MET A 1 -10.63 36.62 16.68
C MET A 1 -11.40 35.31 16.78
N GLN A 2 -12.53 35.20 16.10
CA GLN A 2 -13.30 33.96 16.00
C GLN A 2 -12.47 33.00 15.12
N SER A 3 -12.04 31.88 15.69
CA SER A 3 -11.49 30.77 14.93
C SER A 3 -12.60 30.24 14.03
N LEU A 4 -12.54 30.56 12.76
CA LEU A 4 -13.28 29.82 11.74
C LEU A 4 -12.84 28.37 11.85
N SER A 5 -13.70 27.51 12.39
CA SER A 5 -13.52 26.07 12.36
C SER A 5 -13.60 25.64 10.89
N VAL A 6 -12.43 25.55 10.26
CA VAL A 6 -12.33 24.91 8.96
C VAL A 6 -12.72 23.46 9.19
N SER A 7 -13.83 23.03 8.62
CA SER A 7 -14.22 21.59 8.63
C SER A 7 -13.01 20.77 8.17
N PRO A 8 -12.62 19.72 8.91
CA PRO A 8 -11.49 18.92 8.52
C PRO A 8 -11.71 18.39 7.09
N LEU A 9 -10.65 18.44 6.26
CA LEU A 9 -10.68 17.86 4.93
C LEU A 9 -11.07 16.39 5.04
N THR A 10 -12.11 15.96 4.32
CA THR A 10 -12.53 14.56 4.27
C THR A 10 -12.26 14.01 2.87
N TYR A 11 -11.72 12.80 2.78
CA TYR A 11 -11.41 12.13 1.52
C TYR A 11 -12.53 11.18 1.05
N THR A 12 -13.52 10.97 1.88
CA THR A 12 -14.71 10.16 1.62
C THR A 12 -15.89 10.73 2.40
N ALA A 13 -17.10 10.48 1.91
CA ALA A 13 -18.31 10.92 2.60
C ALA A 13 -18.54 10.15 3.91
N ASP A 14 -18.28 8.83 3.91
CA ASP A 14 -18.45 7.97 5.07
C ASP A 14 -17.49 6.77 5.03
N ARG A 15 -16.65 6.64 6.06
CA ARG A 15 -15.70 5.52 6.22
C ARG A 15 -16.34 4.23 6.74
N PHE A 16 -17.55 4.34 7.29
CA PHE A 16 -18.31 3.24 7.86
C PHE A 16 -19.29 2.61 6.85
N ALA A 17 -19.63 3.39 5.82
CA ALA A 17 -20.42 2.96 4.68
C ALA A 17 -19.71 3.39 3.38
N PRO A 18 -18.50 2.88 3.12
CA PRO A 18 -17.69 3.36 2.00
C PRO A 18 -18.39 3.10 0.67
N GLN A 19 -18.37 4.11 -0.17
CA GLN A 19 -18.85 4.05 -1.54
C GLN A 19 -17.72 4.43 -2.49
N ARG A 20 -17.75 3.90 -3.70
CA ARG A 20 -16.79 4.31 -4.71
C ARG A 20 -16.90 5.81 -4.96
N ARG A 21 -15.76 6.50 -4.88
CA ARG A 21 -15.65 7.93 -5.16
C ARG A 21 -16.14 8.22 -6.59
N LYS A 22 -17.10 9.11 -6.72
CA LYS A 22 -17.60 9.55 -8.03
C LYS A 22 -16.57 10.44 -8.69
N THR A 23 -15.94 9.94 -9.74
CA THR A 23 -14.90 10.66 -10.48
C THR A 23 -15.36 11.09 -11.85
N LEU A 24 -14.65 12.03 -12.46
CA LEU A 24 -14.83 12.37 -13.86
C LEU A 24 -14.52 11.14 -14.73
N ARG A 25 -15.25 11.00 -15.81
CA ARG A 25 -15.05 9.95 -16.81
C ARG A 25 -14.05 10.44 -17.84
N VAL A 26 -12.88 9.80 -17.93
CA VAL A 26 -11.76 10.16 -18.80
C VAL A 26 -11.57 9.12 -19.89
N ARG A 27 -11.42 9.55 -21.14
CA ARG A 27 -11.27 8.66 -22.29
C ARG A 27 -9.80 8.24 -22.48
N VAL A 28 -9.56 6.96 -22.76
CA VAL A 28 -8.26 6.41 -23.15
C VAL A 28 -8.44 5.47 -24.33
N GLY A 29 -8.31 5.98 -25.54
CA GLY A 29 -8.60 5.22 -26.75
C GLY A 29 -10.06 4.76 -26.81
N ASN A 30 -10.26 3.44 -26.83
CA ASN A 30 -11.58 2.79 -26.81
C ASN A 30 -12.07 2.44 -25.38
N ARG A 31 -11.34 2.84 -24.33
CA ARG A 31 -11.70 2.61 -22.93
C ARG A 31 -11.98 3.92 -22.21
N TRP A 32 -12.63 3.78 -21.06
CA TRP A 32 -12.90 4.89 -20.15
C TRP A 32 -12.40 4.59 -18.75
N ILE A 33 -11.95 5.60 -18.04
CA ILE A 33 -11.46 5.53 -16.65
C ILE A 33 -12.31 6.48 -15.80
N GLY A 34 -12.76 6.03 -14.62
CA GLY A 34 -13.58 6.86 -13.73
C GLY A 34 -15.07 6.81 -14.02
N GLY A 35 -15.84 7.68 -13.37
CA GLY A 35 -17.29 7.61 -13.38
C GLY A 35 -17.81 6.29 -12.81
N ASP A 36 -18.77 5.70 -13.48
CA ASP A 36 -19.36 4.39 -13.13
C ASP A 36 -18.69 3.22 -13.88
N GLU A 37 -17.59 3.48 -14.61
CA GLU A 37 -16.88 2.46 -15.36
C GLU A 37 -16.19 1.45 -14.42
N PRO A 38 -16.01 0.19 -14.83
CA PRO A 38 -15.23 -0.78 -14.07
C PRO A 38 -13.79 -0.29 -13.80
N ILE A 39 -13.21 -0.74 -12.69
CA ILE A 39 -11.80 -0.46 -12.37
C ILE A 39 -10.92 -1.19 -13.37
N LEU A 40 -10.15 -0.46 -14.19
CA LEU A 40 -9.28 -1.04 -15.21
C LEU A 40 -8.00 -1.62 -14.61
N VAL A 41 -7.66 -2.83 -15.09
CA VAL A 41 -6.38 -3.49 -14.75
C VAL A 41 -5.32 -3.11 -15.78
N GLN A 42 -4.20 -2.61 -15.28
CA GLN A 42 -3.08 -2.13 -16.07
C GLN A 42 -1.80 -2.90 -15.71
N SER A 43 -0.95 -3.16 -16.72
CA SER A 43 0.43 -3.64 -16.54
C SER A 43 1.37 -2.96 -17.52
N MET A 44 2.65 -3.34 -17.54
CA MET A 44 3.63 -2.72 -18.44
C MET A 44 4.63 -3.73 -18.98
N THR A 45 5.17 -3.40 -20.16
CA THR A 45 6.26 -4.17 -20.76
C THR A 45 7.56 -3.99 -19.99
N THR A 46 8.39 -5.04 -19.99
CA THR A 46 9.75 -5.05 -19.43
C THR A 46 10.81 -5.02 -20.52
N THR A 47 10.42 -5.20 -21.78
CA THR A 47 11.30 -5.19 -22.94
C THR A 47 11.96 -3.84 -23.17
N ASN A 48 13.12 -3.83 -23.80
CA ASN A 48 13.71 -2.60 -24.34
C ASN A 48 12.79 -2.10 -25.49
N THR A 49 12.29 -0.88 -25.40
CA THR A 49 11.34 -0.33 -26.37
C THR A 49 11.89 -0.24 -27.79
N LYS A 50 13.23 -0.16 -27.94
CA LYS A 50 13.91 -0.21 -29.24
C LYS A 50 13.92 -1.59 -29.86
N ASP A 51 13.68 -2.64 -29.07
CA ASP A 51 13.36 -3.96 -29.58
C ASP A 51 11.85 -4.02 -29.84
N ILE A 52 11.48 -3.57 -31.04
CA ILE A 52 10.11 -3.40 -31.46
C ILE A 52 9.35 -4.73 -31.41
N ASP A 53 9.95 -5.80 -31.94
CA ASP A 53 9.29 -7.11 -32.05
C ASP A 53 9.06 -7.74 -30.67
N ALA A 54 10.04 -7.67 -29.76
CA ALA A 54 9.87 -8.13 -28.38
C ALA A 54 8.80 -7.30 -27.65
N THR A 55 8.76 -5.98 -27.87
CA THR A 55 7.77 -5.11 -27.22
C THR A 55 6.36 -5.35 -27.75
N VAL A 56 6.20 -5.58 -29.05
CA VAL A 56 4.93 -5.98 -29.67
C VAL A 56 4.47 -7.32 -29.10
N PHE A 57 5.34 -8.33 -29.10
CA PHE A 57 5.03 -9.66 -28.56
C PHE A 57 4.53 -9.56 -27.10
N GLN A 58 5.26 -8.90 -26.23
CA GLN A 58 4.88 -8.77 -24.82
C GLN A 58 3.60 -7.96 -24.64
N THR A 59 3.35 -6.93 -25.48
CA THR A 59 2.10 -6.17 -25.48
C THR A 59 0.90 -7.07 -25.81
N LEU A 60 1.03 -7.95 -26.81
CA LEU A 60 0.00 -8.89 -27.21
C LEU A 60 -0.27 -9.95 -26.13
N GLU A 61 0.79 -10.48 -25.49
CA GLU A 61 0.67 -11.44 -24.39
C GLU A 61 -0.03 -10.82 -23.17
N LEU A 62 0.29 -9.57 -22.82
CA LEU A 62 -0.41 -8.84 -21.76
C LEU A 62 -1.89 -8.63 -22.09
N ALA A 63 -2.21 -8.22 -23.32
CA ALA A 63 -3.58 -8.06 -23.76
C ALA A 63 -4.37 -9.38 -23.72
N LYS A 64 -3.74 -10.49 -24.17
CA LYS A 64 -4.32 -11.84 -24.14
C LYS A 64 -4.57 -12.33 -22.69
N ALA A 65 -3.71 -11.98 -21.74
CA ALA A 65 -3.92 -12.26 -20.32
C ALA A 65 -5.07 -11.42 -19.72
N GLY A 66 -5.56 -10.44 -20.46
CA GLY A 66 -6.67 -9.56 -20.08
C GLY A 66 -6.22 -8.29 -19.39
N CYS A 67 -5.02 -7.81 -19.70
CA CYS A 67 -4.62 -6.42 -19.41
C CYS A 67 -5.45 -5.46 -20.26
N GLU A 68 -6.03 -4.45 -19.63
CA GLU A 68 -6.97 -3.53 -20.27
C GLU A 68 -6.31 -2.22 -20.71
N LEU A 69 -5.08 -1.97 -20.27
CA LEU A 69 -4.25 -0.83 -20.66
C LEU A 69 -2.78 -1.21 -20.46
N VAL A 70 -2.02 -1.32 -21.54
CA VAL A 70 -0.60 -1.68 -21.53
C VAL A 70 0.25 -0.41 -21.46
N ARG A 71 1.29 -0.41 -20.59
CA ARG A 71 2.23 0.71 -20.49
C ARG A 71 3.60 0.33 -21.05
N ILE A 72 4.14 1.18 -21.91
CA ILE A 72 5.46 1.04 -22.52
C ILE A 72 6.38 2.16 -22.03
N THR A 73 7.58 1.83 -21.60
CA THR A 73 8.57 2.80 -21.12
C THR A 73 9.27 3.49 -22.29
N THR A 74 9.26 4.82 -22.32
CA THR A 74 9.90 5.62 -23.36
C THR A 74 10.84 6.67 -22.75
N PRO A 75 12.05 6.26 -22.32
CA PRO A 75 13.00 7.14 -21.63
C PRO A 75 13.53 8.29 -22.47
N THR A 76 13.67 8.09 -23.78
CA THR A 76 14.24 9.06 -24.73
C THR A 76 13.30 9.29 -25.90
N GLN A 77 13.58 10.35 -26.69
CA GLN A 77 12.84 10.60 -27.94
C GLN A 77 12.93 9.41 -28.90
N LYS A 78 14.11 8.76 -29.02
CA LYS A 78 14.28 7.59 -29.89
C LYS A 78 13.40 6.40 -29.49
N ASP A 79 13.18 6.21 -28.16
CA ASP A 79 12.25 5.18 -27.70
C ASP A 79 10.80 5.56 -28.07
N SER A 80 10.46 6.84 -28.02
CA SER A 80 9.11 7.32 -28.40
C SER A 80 8.88 7.21 -29.92
N GLU A 81 9.90 7.40 -30.74
CA GLU A 81 9.84 7.19 -32.21
C GLU A 81 9.51 5.72 -32.55
N CYS A 82 10.00 4.75 -31.76
CA CYS A 82 9.67 3.33 -31.95
C CYS A 82 8.16 3.03 -31.73
N LEU A 83 7.44 3.88 -31.02
CA LEU A 83 6.00 3.66 -30.76
C LEU A 83 5.18 3.64 -32.05
N GLU A 84 5.57 4.37 -33.08
CA GLU A 84 4.89 4.34 -34.39
C GLU A 84 4.81 2.91 -34.94
N GLU A 85 5.96 2.26 -35.04
CA GLU A 85 6.05 0.91 -35.57
C GLU A 85 5.41 -0.12 -34.63
N ILE A 86 5.64 0.01 -33.32
CA ILE A 86 5.02 -0.86 -32.29
C ILE A 86 3.50 -0.79 -32.42
N MET A 87 2.90 0.40 -32.47
CA MET A 87 1.47 0.56 -32.56
C MET A 87 0.91 0.03 -33.88
N LYS A 88 1.59 0.28 -35.00
CA LYS A 88 1.22 -0.31 -36.30
C LYS A 88 1.15 -1.84 -36.23
N LYS A 89 2.18 -2.50 -35.69
CA LYS A 89 2.23 -3.96 -35.57
C LYS A 89 1.18 -4.51 -34.59
N VAL A 90 0.99 -3.87 -33.43
CA VAL A 90 -0.05 -4.26 -32.45
C VAL A 90 -1.46 -4.17 -33.10
N ARG A 91 -1.75 -3.08 -33.82
CA ARG A 91 -3.04 -2.92 -34.51
C ARG A 91 -3.22 -3.88 -35.69
N ALA A 92 -2.13 -4.15 -36.45
CA ALA A 92 -2.15 -5.15 -37.54
C ALA A 92 -2.40 -6.57 -37.03
N ALA A 93 -1.98 -6.89 -35.79
CA ALA A 93 -2.30 -8.15 -35.11
C ALA A 93 -3.77 -8.23 -34.59
N GLY A 94 -4.60 -7.24 -34.88
CA GLY A 94 -6.00 -7.18 -34.42
C GLY A 94 -6.18 -6.83 -32.96
N CYS A 95 -5.14 -6.36 -32.28
CA CYS A 95 -5.21 -5.98 -30.88
C CYS A 95 -5.53 -4.49 -30.73
N ASP A 96 -6.64 -4.17 -30.07
CA ASP A 96 -7.15 -2.81 -29.83
C ASP A 96 -6.88 -2.28 -28.42
N VAL A 97 -6.06 -3.01 -27.60
CA VAL A 97 -5.70 -2.58 -26.25
C VAL A 97 -5.07 -1.18 -26.31
N PRO A 98 -5.54 -0.20 -25.52
CA PRO A 98 -4.91 1.09 -25.47
C PRO A 98 -3.51 1.00 -24.84
N VAL A 99 -2.61 1.86 -25.30
CA VAL A 99 -1.22 1.92 -24.85
C VAL A 99 -0.92 3.25 -24.17
N SER A 100 -0.17 3.19 -23.09
CA SER A 100 0.32 4.34 -22.34
C SER A 100 1.84 4.45 -22.44
N ALA A 101 2.36 5.57 -22.94
CA ALA A 101 3.79 5.87 -22.89
C ALA A 101 4.20 6.38 -21.49
N ASP A 102 5.32 5.89 -20.96
CA ASP A 102 5.86 6.27 -19.65
C ASP A 102 7.10 7.15 -19.81
N ILE A 103 6.89 8.46 -19.71
CA ILE A 103 7.90 9.51 -19.89
C ILE A 103 8.44 9.95 -18.53
N HIS A 104 9.76 10.12 -18.41
CA HIS A 104 10.38 10.58 -17.17
C HIS A 104 11.02 11.96 -17.27
N PHE A 105 12.05 12.16 -18.12
CA PHE A 105 12.92 13.33 -18.08
C PHE A 105 12.85 14.25 -19.30
N GLN A 106 12.16 13.86 -20.36
CA GLN A 106 12.30 14.57 -21.64
C GLN A 106 10.96 15.02 -22.20
N PRO A 107 10.62 16.32 -22.11
CA PRO A 107 9.42 16.85 -22.78
C PRO A 107 9.35 16.49 -24.27
N ARG A 108 10.49 16.43 -24.99
CA ARG A 108 10.53 16.04 -26.41
C ARG A 108 10.08 14.59 -26.62
N ALA A 109 10.41 13.68 -25.71
CA ALA A 109 9.93 12.29 -25.77
C ALA A 109 8.40 12.22 -25.59
N ALA A 110 7.83 13.04 -24.70
CA ALA A 110 6.38 13.16 -24.54
C ALA A 110 5.69 13.72 -25.79
N MET A 111 6.29 14.75 -26.41
CA MET A 111 5.79 15.34 -27.66
C MET A 111 5.83 14.38 -28.84
N GLU A 112 6.77 13.43 -28.86
CA GLU A 112 6.79 12.36 -29.85
C GLU A 112 5.75 11.28 -29.52
N ALA A 113 5.71 10.80 -28.27
CA ALA A 113 4.82 9.73 -27.84
C ALA A 113 3.32 10.08 -28.02
N VAL A 114 2.93 11.34 -27.78
CA VAL A 114 1.53 11.80 -27.90
C VAL A 114 0.97 11.63 -29.31
N LYS A 115 1.82 11.42 -30.32
CA LYS A 115 1.39 11.16 -31.71
C LYS A 115 0.85 9.75 -31.92
N TRP A 116 1.27 8.79 -31.10
CA TRP A 116 1.14 7.36 -31.38
C TRP A 116 0.30 6.57 -30.38
N VAL A 117 0.21 7.04 -29.11
CA VAL A 117 -0.46 6.31 -28.04
C VAL A 117 -1.70 7.03 -27.51
N GLU A 118 -2.55 6.30 -26.82
CA GLU A 118 -3.81 6.82 -26.27
C GLU A 118 -3.65 7.51 -24.90
N LYS A 119 -2.49 7.31 -24.27
CA LYS A 119 -2.19 7.92 -22.95
C LYS A 119 -0.70 8.24 -22.81
N VAL A 120 -0.38 9.37 -22.25
CA VAL A 120 1.00 9.74 -21.91
C VAL A 120 1.12 9.99 -20.41
N ARG A 121 2.06 9.33 -19.73
CA ARG A 121 2.39 9.60 -18.35
C ARG A 121 3.62 10.48 -18.25
N ILE A 122 3.51 11.51 -17.46
CA ILE A 122 4.67 12.33 -17.03
C ILE A 122 4.89 12.20 -15.52
N ASN A 123 6.14 12.44 -15.09
CA ASN A 123 6.48 12.52 -13.67
C ASN A 123 6.81 13.98 -13.31
N PRO A 124 5.96 14.67 -12.53
CA PRO A 124 6.14 16.07 -12.15
C PRO A 124 7.53 16.40 -11.60
N GLY A 125 8.09 15.50 -10.80
CA GLY A 125 9.35 15.75 -10.10
C GLY A 125 10.60 15.77 -10.98
N ASN A 126 10.51 15.29 -12.23
CA ASN A 126 11.65 15.22 -13.14
C ASN A 126 11.31 15.49 -14.61
N PHE A 127 10.12 15.98 -14.90
CA PHE A 127 9.71 16.32 -16.27
C PHE A 127 10.35 17.63 -16.76
N VAL A 128 10.38 18.65 -15.90
CA VAL A 128 10.98 19.97 -16.16
C VAL A 128 12.08 20.24 -15.15
N ASP A 129 11.73 20.16 -13.88
CA ASP A 129 12.67 20.28 -12.77
C ASP A 129 13.43 18.95 -12.61
N SER A 130 14.67 19.02 -12.14
CA SER A 130 15.44 17.84 -11.79
C SER A 130 15.85 17.90 -10.33
N LYS A 131 16.06 16.73 -9.73
CA LYS A 131 16.71 16.63 -8.43
C LYS A 131 18.22 16.82 -8.62
N SER A 132 18.79 17.81 -7.94
CA SER A 132 20.24 18.05 -7.93
C SER A 132 20.93 17.13 -6.95
N ALA A 133 22.19 16.77 -7.22
CA ALA A 133 23.04 16.08 -6.25
C ALA A 133 23.32 16.94 -5.01
N THR A 134 23.28 18.28 -5.16
CA THR A 134 23.43 19.25 -4.06
C THR A 134 22.11 20.00 -3.92
N PRO A 135 21.49 20.02 -2.73
CA PRO A 135 20.29 20.81 -2.48
C PRO A 135 20.52 22.28 -2.89
N ARG A 136 19.56 22.87 -3.59
CA ARG A 136 19.58 24.27 -3.96
C ARG A 136 18.74 25.05 -2.96
N ASP A 137 19.24 26.18 -2.52
CA ASP A 137 18.42 27.14 -1.81
C ASP A 137 17.53 27.89 -2.81
N TYR A 138 16.29 28.05 -2.44
CA TYR A 138 15.30 28.83 -3.18
C TYR A 138 14.88 30.04 -2.35
N ASP A 139 14.37 31.05 -3.01
CA ASP A 139 13.56 32.12 -2.45
C ASP A 139 12.21 32.16 -3.18
N ASP A 140 11.31 33.02 -2.75
CA ASP A 140 9.97 33.11 -3.36
C ASP A 140 10.02 33.47 -4.85
N ALA A 141 11.00 34.27 -5.27
CA ALA A 141 11.16 34.68 -6.66
C ALA A 141 11.67 33.53 -7.54
N SER A 142 12.68 32.81 -7.10
CA SER A 142 13.20 31.61 -7.81
C SER A 142 12.21 30.46 -7.81
N PHE A 143 11.43 30.28 -6.73
CA PHE A 143 10.33 29.36 -6.69
C PHE A 143 9.27 29.68 -7.73
N ALA A 144 8.80 30.94 -7.80
CA ALA A 144 7.82 31.40 -8.78
C ALA A 144 8.34 31.26 -10.22
N SER A 145 9.63 31.61 -10.46
CA SER A 145 10.28 31.37 -11.76
C SER A 145 10.27 29.88 -12.16
N GLY A 146 10.48 28.98 -11.19
CA GLY A 146 10.39 27.54 -11.41
C GLY A 146 8.97 27.09 -11.81
N VAL A 147 7.93 27.61 -11.16
CA VAL A 147 6.52 27.37 -11.53
C VAL A 147 6.25 27.80 -12.97
N GLN A 148 6.74 29.01 -13.37
CA GLN A 148 6.58 29.49 -14.74
C GLN A 148 7.29 28.60 -15.76
N LYS A 149 8.49 28.10 -15.44
CA LYS A 149 9.20 27.13 -16.32
C LYS A 149 8.41 25.84 -16.51
N VAL A 150 7.76 25.34 -15.45
CA VAL A 150 6.88 24.15 -15.56
C VAL A 150 5.72 24.46 -16.51
N TYR A 151 5.07 25.60 -16.35
CA TYR A 151 3.99 26.05 -17.22
C TYR A 151 4.42 26.06 -18.69
N ASP A 152 5.51 26.80 -19.00
CA ASP A 152 6.01 26.98 -20.36
C ASP A 152 6.41 25.67 -21.04
N ALA A 153 7.00 24.74 -20.29
CA ALA A 153 7.45 23.45 -20.81
C ALA A 153 6.32 22.42 -20.95
N PHE A 154 5.25 22.52 -20.15
CA PHE A 154 4.18 21.52 -20.15
C PHE A 154 3.01 21.89 -21.06
N VAL A 155 2.72 23.19 -21.27
CA VAL A 155 1.64 23.67 -22.15
C VAL A 155 1.67 23.04 -23.56
N PRO A 156 2.83 22.93 -24.26
CA PRO A 156 2.86 22.32 -25.58
C PRO A 156 2.32 20.88 -25.58
N LEU A 157 2.66 20.09 -24.57
CA LEU A 157 2.15 18.72 -24.44
C LEU A 157 0.65 18.69 -24.14
N VAL A 158 0.16 19.58 -23.27
CA VAL A 158 -1.27 19.68 -22.93
C VAL A 158 -2.08 20.00 -24.19
N ARG A 159 -1.64 20.97 -25.01
CA ARG A 159 -2.29 21.32 -26.27
C ARG A 159 -2.27 20.16 -27.26
N ALA A 160 -1.12 19.52 -27.45
CA ALA A 160 -0.99 18.37 -28.34
C ALA A 160 -1.89 17.19 -27.90
N ALA A 161 -1.99 16.94 -26.59
CA ALA A 161 -2.88 15.92 -26.05
C ALA A 161 -4.36 16.27 -26.28
N LYS A 162 -4.73 17.53 -26.07
CA LYS A 162 -6.09 18.04 -26.34
C LYS A 162 -6.48 17.87 -27.80
N ASP A 163 -5.62 18.31 -28.72
CA ASP A 163 -5.88 18.24 -30.17
C ASP A 163 -6.02 16.81 -30.69
N ARG A 164 -5.36 15.85 -30.03
CA ARG A 164 -5.34 14.43 -30.42
C ARG A 164 -6.28 13.55 -29.61
N GLY A 165 -6.93 14.07 -28.56
CA GLY A 165 -7.77 13.29 -27.67
C GLY A 165 -6.98 12.26 -26.85
N VAL A 166 -5.75 12.57 -26.48
CA VAL A 166 -4.85 11.72 -25.69
C VAL A 166 -4.97 12.06 -24.22
N CYS A 167 -5.13 11.04 -23.36
CA CYS A 167 -5.18 11.22 -21.92
C CYS A 167 -3.78 11.49 -21.34
N LEU A 168 -3.70 12.41 -20.39
CA LEU A 168 -2.48 12.63 -19.61
C LEU A 168 -2.57 12.00 -18.22
N ARG A 169 -1.53 11.28 -17.78
CA ARG A 169 -1.39 10.87 -16.39
C ARG A 169 -0.30 11.68 -15.71
N ILE A 170 -0.71 12.44 -14.72
CA ILE A 170 0.19 13.14 -13.80
C ILE A 170 0.59 12.14 -12.72
N GLY A 171 1.82 11.66 -12.80
CA GLY A 171 2.29 10.50 -12.04
C GLY A 171 3.44 10.82 -11.10
N THR A 172 3.12 11.31 -9.89
CA THR A 172 4.11 11.67 -8.86
C THR A 172 4.66 10.42 -8.17
N ASN A 173 5.98 10.37 -8.02
CA ASN A 173 6.69 9.37 -7.21
C ASN A 173 7.32 10.07 -6.00
N HIS A 174 7.16 9.52 -4.81
CA HIS A 174 7.71 10.06 -3.56
C HIS A 174 9.22 10.30 -3.65
N GLY A 175 9.97 9.31 -4.11
CA GLY A 175 11.44 9.41 -4.20
C GLY A 175 11.98 10.38 -5.26
N SER A 176 11.14 10.97 -6.12
CA SER A 176 11.56 11.83 -7.23
C SER A 176 10.90 13.21 -7.23
N LEU A 177 10.57 13.75 -6.06
CA LEU A 177 10.12 15.14 -5.94
C LEU A 177 11.24 16.09 -6.35
N SER A 178 10.87 17.20 -7.04
CA SER A 178 11.85 18.21 -7.46
C SER A 178 12.43 18.97 -6.26
N ASP A 179 13.66 19.47 -6.40
CA ASP A 179 14.33 20.23 -5.33
C ASP A 179 13.49 21.42 -4.86
N ARG A 180 12.76 22.07 -5.77
CA ARG A 180 11.87 23.19 -5.47
C ARG A 180 10.70 22.79 -4.58
N ILE A 181 10.08 21.65 -4.86
CA ILE A 181 9.02 21.08 -4.01
C ILE A 181 9.59 20.63 -2.66
N MET A 182 10.75 19.97 -2.67
CA MET A 182 11.45 19.56 -1.44
C MET A 182 11.82 20.73 -0.55
N TRP A 183 12.28 21.85 -1.13
CA TRP A 183 12.60 23.07 -0.39
C TRP A 183 11.37 23.66 0.31
N LYS A 184 10.22 23.73 -0.38
CA LYS A 184 9.03 24.40 0.15
C LYS A 184 8.18 23.52 1.08
N TYR A 185 8.04 22.26 0.74
CA TYR A 185 7.10 21.34 1.42
C TYR A 185 7.81 20.18 2.13
N GLY A 186 9.13 20.01 1.91
CA GLY A 186 9.87 18.85 2.42
C GLY A 186 9.51 17.53 1.74
N ASP A 187 10.05 16.43 2.30
CA ASP A 187 9.75 15.05 1.89
C ASP A 187 8.46 14.58 2.58
N THR A 188 7.33 15.15 2.18
CA THR A 188 6.04 15.01 2.86
C THR A 188 4.93 14.59 1.89
N ILE A 189 3.83 14.09 2.46
CA ILE A 189 2.59 13.81 1.71
C ILE A 189 2.08 15.09 1.02
N GLU A 190 2.15 16.23 1.68
CA GLU A 190 1.74 17.50 1.11
C GLU A 190 2.60 17.89 -0.09
N GLY A 191 3.92 17.70 -0.01
CA GLY A 191 4.82 17.92 -1.15
C GLY A 191 4.50 17.03 -2.35
N MET A 192 4.13 15.75 -2.12
CA MET A 192 3.67 14.87 -3.20
C MET A 192 2.40 15.39 -3.87
N VAL A 193 1.42 15.79 -3.07
CA VAL A 193 0.13 16.29 -3.57
C VAL A 193 0.31 17.60 -4.32
N GLU A 194 1.07 18.53 -3.77
CA GLU A 194 1.30 19.84 -4.39
C GLU A 194 2.08 19.74 -5.70
N SER A 195 3.05 18.81 -5.77
CA SER A 195 3.74 18.48 -7.02
C SER A 195 2.78 18.05 -8.16
N ALA A 196 1.72 17.32 -7.83
CA ALA A 196 0.70 16.94 -8.81
C ALA A 196 -0.26 18.09 -9.16
N LEU A 197 -0.70 18.85 -8.14
CA LEU A 197 -1.65 19.96 -8.31
C LEU A 197 -1.05 21.11 -9.12
N GLU A 198 0.27 21.29 -9.07
CA GLU A 198 0.96 22.29 -9.91
C GLU A 198 0.74 21.99 -11.41
N TYR A 199 0.88 20.74 -11.83
CA TYR A 199 0.62 20.34 -13.22
C TYR A 199 -0.89 20.35 -13.57
N LEU A 200 -1.76 20.10 -12.60
CA LEU A 200 -3.20 20.26 -12.78
C LEU A 200 -3.56 21.70 -13.15
N ARG A 201 -2.99 22.69 -12.44
CA ARG A 201 -3.25 24.13 -12.72
C ARG A 201 -2.91 24.50 -14.17
N VAL A 202 -1.86 23.91 -14.75
CA VAL A 202 -1.51 24.12 -16.15
C VAL A 202 -2.58 23.53 -17.08
N CYS A 203 -3.02 22.28 -16.81
CA CYS A 203 -4.07 21.63 -17.59
C CYS A 203 -5.37 22.45 -17.56
N GLU A 204 -5.76 22.96 -16.40
CA GLU A 204 -6.96 23.77 -16.21
C GLU A 204 -6.89 25.11 -16.96
N ALA A 205 -5.73 25.77 -16.91
CA ALA A 205 -5.51 27.00 -17.66
C ALA A 205 -5.66 26.80 -19.19
N GLU A 206 -5.34 25.60 -19.67
CA GLU A 206 -5.53 25.20 -21.08
C GLU A 206 -6.90 24.54 -21.35
N HIS A 207 -7.81 24.52 -20.36
CA HIS A 207 -9.13 23.87 -20.46
C HIS A 207 -9.04 22.41 -20.91
N PHE A 208 -8.13 21.65 -20.29
CA PHE A 208 -7.89 20.24 -20.56
C PHE A 208 -8.26 19.38 -19.34
N GLY A 209 -9.18 18.42 -19.53
CA GLY A 209 -9.73 17.60 -18.45
C GLY A 209 -9.47 16.10 -18.56
N GLU A 210 -8.87 15.62 -19.66
CA GLU A 210 -8.57 14.18 -19.84
C GLU A 210 -7.35 13.78 -19.02
N ILE A 211 -7.49 13.79 -17.67
CA ILE A 211 -6.40 13.66 -16.70
C ILE A 211 -6.66 12.52 -15.76
N VAL A 212 -5.62 11.73 -15.49
CA VAL A 212 -5.58 10.70 -14.44
C VAL A 212 -4.41 11.00 -13.49
N PHE A 213 -4.60 10.89 -12.19
CA PHE A 213 -3.52 11.06 -11.21
C PHE A 213 -2.97 9.74 -10.70
N SER A 214 -1.71 9.74 -10.29
CA SER A 214 -1.14 8.67 -9.48
C SER A 214 -0.12 9.17 -8.49
N MET A 215 -0.20 8.64 -7.25
CA MET A 215 0.73 8.87 -6.15
C MET A 215 1.45 7.57 -5.85
N LYS A 216 2.74 7.52 -6.11
CA LYS A 216 3.52 6.28 -6.02
C LYS A 216 4.58 6.35 -4.93
N SER A 217 4.67 5.29 -4.14
CA SER A 217 5.73 5.03 -3.17
C SER A 217 5.87 3.52 -2.97
N SER A 218 7.02 3.08 -2.51
CA SER A 218 7.26 1.71 -2.04
C SER A 218 6.67 1.47 -0.63
N ASN A 219 6.34 2.54 0.10
CA ASN A 219 5.71 2.48 1.42
C ASN A 219 4.18 2.58 1.30
N PRO A 220 3.41 1.52 1.61
CA PRO A 220 1.96 1.52 1.49
C PRO A 220 1.25 2.61 2.31
N ARG A 221 1.77 2.98 3.48
CA ARG A 221 1.21 4.06 4.31
C ARG A 221 1.28 5.40 3.58
N VAL A 222 2.43 5.71 2.99
CA VAL A 222 2.63 6.93 2.18
C VAL A 222 1.67 6.94 0.99
N VAL A 223 1.54 5.81 0.31
CA VAL A 223 0.59 5.67 -0.82
C VAL A 223 -0.83 5.99 -0.38
N VAL A 224 -1.33 5.33 0.67
CA VAL A 224 -2.71 5.51 1.14
C VAL A 224 -2.96 6.96 1.57
N GLN A 225 -2.07 7.54 2.35
CA GLN A 225 -2.20 8.92 2.84
C GLN A 225 -2.16 9.94 1.71
N ALA A 226 -1.26 9.76 0.72
CA ALA A 226 -1.15 10.68 -0.42
C ALA A 226 -2.41 10.67 -1.29
N TYR A 227 -2.99 9.50 -1.56
CA TYR A 227 -4.25 9.43 -2.31
C TYR A 227 -5.43 10.00 -1.53
N ARG A 228 -5.51 9.75 -0.22
CA ARG A 228 -6.54 10.34 0.63
C ARG A 228 -6.45 11.86 0.64
N MET A 229 -5.26 12.42 0.81
CA MET A 229 -5.05 13.87 0.79
C MET A 229 -5.37 14.48 -0.59
N LEU A 230 -4.93 13.84 -1.68
CA LEU A 230 -5.24 14.31 -3.02
C LEU A 230 -6.76 14.25 -3.30
N ALA A 231 -7.44 13.18 -2.90
CA ALA A 231 -8.89 13.06 -3.02
C ALA A 231 -9.60 14.21 -2.28
N ALA A 232 -9.24 14.44 -1.02
CA ALA A 232 -9.81 15.49 -0.19
C ALA A 232 -9.58 16.91 -0.78
N ARG A 233 -8.40 17.15 -1.35
CA ARG A 233 -8.07 18.44 -1.98
C ARG A 233 -8.88 18.65 -3.27
N LEU A 234 -8.94 17.63 -4.13
CA LEU A 234 -9.69 17.69 -5.40
C LEU A 234 -11.21 17.80 -5.16
N ASP A 235 -11.75 17.04 -4.21
CA ASP A 235 -13.19 17.04 -3.93
C ASP A 235 -13.64 18.38 -3.31
N LYS A 236 -12.79 19.00 -2.46
CA LYS A 236 -13.02 20.36 -1.96
C LYS A 236 -13.15 21.40 -3.08
N GLU A 237 -12.41 21.21 -4.17
CA GLU A 237 -12.43 22.10 -5.33
C GLU A 237 -13.48 21.67 -6.40
N HIS A 238 -14.29 20.64 -6.11
CA HIS A 238 -15.25 20.05 -7.05
C HIS A 238 -14.61 19.54 -8.35
N LYS A 239 -13.40 18.96 -8.23
CA LYS A 239 -12.58 18.45 -9.34
C LYS A 239 -12.23 16.96 -9.14
N PRO A 240 -13.20 16.06 -9.15
CA PRO A 240 -12.99 14.66 -8.80
C PRO A 240 -12.32 13.87 -9.94
N TYR A 241 -11.08 14.20 -10.29
CA TYR A 241 -10.33 13.44 -11.30
C TYR A 241 -10.08 12.00 -10.87
N PRO A 242 -10.02 11.05 -11.83
CA PRO A 242 -9.79 9.63 -11.56
C PRO A 242 -8.33 9.33 -11.17
N PHE A 243 -8.17 8.21 -10.45
CA PHE A 243 -6.89 7.78 -9.92
C PHE A 243 -6.41 6.44 -10.48
N HIS A 244 -5.12 6.37 -10.79
CA HIS A 244 -4.39 5.14 -11.08
C HIS A 244 -3.62 4.70 -9.83
N VAL A 245 -4.12 3.69 -9.14
CA VAL A 245 -3.60 3.21 -7.85
C VAL A 245 -2.55 2.11 -8.03
N GLY A 246 -1.56 2.06 -7.17
CA GLY A 246 -0.57 0.99 -7.11
C GLY A 246 0.56 1.32 -6.15
N VAL A 247 1.18 0.28 -5.62
CA VAL A 247 2.42 0.36 -4.84
C VAL A 247 3.58 0.08 -5.78
N THR A 248 4.68 0.85 -5.69
CA THR A 248 5.90 0.58 -6.45
C THR A 248 6.83 -0.31 -5.64
N GLU A 249 7.72 -1.02 -6.33
CA GLU A 249 8.79 -1.83 -5.71
C GLU A 249 8.25 -2.78 -4.62
N ALA A 250 7.11 -3.43 -4.92
CA ALA A 250 6.47 -4.32 -3.95
C ALA A 250 7.27 -5.59 -3.67
N GLY A 251 8.19 -5.95 -4.56
CA GLY A 251 8.96 -7.19 -4.50
C GLY A 251 8.30 -8.32 -5.29
N ASP A 252 8.66 -9.54 -4.97
CA ASP A 252 8.20 -10.76 -5.63
C ASP A 252 7.41 -11.68 -4.69
N GLY A 253 6.85 -12.75 -5.25
CA GLY A 253 6.19 -13.80 -4.51
C GLY A 253 5.02 -13.33 -3.66
N GLU A 254 4.84 -13.95 -2.51
CA GLU A 254 3.75 -13.63 -1.58
C GLU A 254 3.94 -12.24 -0.96
N ASP A 255 5.17 -11.85 -0.63
CA ASP A 255 5.47 -10.54 -0.04
C ASP A 255 5.00 -9.40 -0.93
N GLY A 256 5.28 -9.47 -2.24
CA GLY A 256 4.84 -8.47 -3.21
C GLY A 256 3.31 -8.40 -3.34
N ARG A 257 2.66 -9.56 -3.31
CA ARG A 257 1.19 -9.67 -3.36
C ARG A 257 0.55 -9.08 -2.11
N LEU A 258 1.05 -9.42 -0.92
CA LEU A 258 0.54 -8.88 0.35
C LEU A 258 0.77 -7.37 0.45
N LYS A 259 1.95 -6.87 0.06
CA LYS A 259 2.27 -5.43 0.07
C LYS A 259 1.38 -4.64 -0.89
N SER A 260 1.12 -5.18 -2.08
CA SER A 260 0.17 -4.63 -3.04
C SER A 260 -1.26 -4.66 -2.50
N SER A 261 -1.64 -5.75 -1.82
CA SER A 261 -2.98 -5.89 -1.21
C SER A 261 -3.21 -4.88 -0.09
N VAL A 262 -2.20 -4.60 0.74
CA VAL A 262 -2.30 -3.56 1.76
C VAL A 262 -2.51 -2.19 1.13
N GLY A 263 -1.64 -1.77 0.20
CA GLY A 263 -1.70 -0.41 -0.32
C GLY A 263 -2.85 -0.16 -1.30
N ILE A 264 -3.07 -1.08 -2.26
CA ILE A 264 -4.17 -0.96 -3.22
C ILE A 264 -5.49 -1.30 -2.53
N GLY A 265 -5.55 -2.39 -1.77
CA GLY A 265 -6.76 -2.86 -1.10
C GLY A 265 -7.30 -1.84 -0.09
N ALA A 266 -6.45 -1.18 0.69
CA ALA A 266 -6.88 -0.13 1.60
C ALA A 266 -7.59 1.02 0.88
N LEU A 267 -7.06 1.44 -0.29
CA LEU A 267 -7.68 2.50 -1.09
C LEU A 267 -8.98 2.05 -1.74
N LEU A 268 -9.03 0.85 -2.31
CA LEU A 268 -10.25 0.31 -2.89
C LEU A 268 -11.36 0.16 -1.83
N LEU A 269 -11.00 -0.27 -0.60
CA LEU A 269 -11.94 -0.35 0.54
C LEU A 269 -12.37 1.01 1.08
N ASP A 270 -11.63 2.08 0.78
CA ASP A 270 -12.03 3.46 1.01
C ASP A 270 -12.84 4.06 -0.16
N GLY A 271 -13.05 3.31 -1.24
CA GLY A 271 -13.73 3.78 -2.45
C GLY A 271 -12.83 4.53 -3.43
N ILE A 272 -11.52 4.50 -3.25
CA ILE A 272 -10.54 5.25 -4.05
C ILE A 272 -9.86 4.33 -5.04
N GLY A 273 -9.97 4.63 -6.34
CA GLY A 273 -9.27 3.94 -7.43
C GLY A 273 -10.15 3.65 -8.63
N ASP A 274 -9.66 4.04 -9.81
CA ASP A 274 -10.36 3.92 -11.09
C ASP A 274 -9.58 3.03 -12.06
N THR A 275 -8.30 2.91 -11.87
CA THR A 275 -7.43 1.92 -12.53
C THR A 275 -6.32 1.51 -11.58
N ILE A 276 -5.87 0.26 -11.66
CA ILE A 276 -4.83 -0.25 -10.77
C ILE A 276 -3.70 -0.92 -11.54
N ARG A 277 -2.50 -0.95 -10.91
CA ARG A 277 -1.41 -1.83 -11.30
C ARG A 277 -0.78 -2.45 -10.05
N VAL A 278 -0.73 -3.76 -10.03
CA VAL A 278 0.16 -4.52 -9.14
C VAL A 278 1.55 -4.51 -9.78
N SER A 279 2.60 -4.25 -9.00
CA SER A 279 3.98 -4.19 -9.49
C SER A 279 4.80 -5.27 -8.81
N LEU A 280 5.08 -6.37 -9.53
CA LEU A 280 5.86 -7.51 -9.04
C LEU A 280 7.20 -7.61 -9.75
N THR A 281 8.22 -8.10 -9.04
CA THR A 281 9.54 -8.46 -9.61
C THR A 281 9.43 -9.85 -10.25
N GLU A 282 8.47 -10.01 -11.16
CA GLU A 282 8.10 -11.22 -11.87
C GLU A 282 7.78 -10.87 -13.34
N ASP A 283 7.46 -11.88 -14.16
CA ASP A 283 6.91 -11.62 -15.50
C ASP A 283 5.60 -10.82 -15.35
N PRO A 284 5.43 -9.69 -16.07
CA PRO A 284 4.29 -8.81 -15.92
C PRO A 284 2.93 -9.46 -16.22
N VAL A 285 2.90 -10.59 -16.93
CA VAL A 285 1.67 -11.38 -17.12
C VAL A 285 1.09 -11.87 -15.79
N HIS A 286 1.96 -12.16 -14.80
CA HIS A 286 1.54 -12.58 -13.46
C HIS A 286 0.91 -11.46 -12.61
N GLU A 287 1.10 -10.19 -12.97
CA GLU A 287 0.43 -9.06 -12.32
C GLU A 287 -1.09 -9.05 -12.56
N ILE A 288 -1.54 -9.53 -13.73
CA ILE A 288 -2.92 -9.40 -14.18
C ILE A 288 -3.91 -10.19 -13.30
N PRO A 289 -3.73 -11.49 -13.03
CA PRO A 289 -4.64 -12.25 -12.17
C PRO A 289 -4.69 -11.68 -10.75
N VAL A 290 -3.54 -11.24 -10.20
CA VAL A 290 -3.46 -10.63 -8.86
C VAL A 290 -4.25 -9.31 -8.82
N ALA A 291 -4.10 -8.46 -9.83
CA ALA A 291 -4.85 -7.21 -9.91
C ALA A 291 -6.36 -7.45 -10.04
N LYS A 292 -6.79 -8.38 -10.90
CA LYS A 292 -8.21 -8.77 -11.04
C LYS A 292 -8.79 -9.33 -9.74
N ALA A 293 -8.01 -10.16 -9.02
CA ALA A 293 -8.41 -10.66 -7.72
C ALA A 293 -8.62 -9.51 -6.73
N LEU A 294 -7.71 -8.55 -6.64
CA LEU A 294 -7.85 -7.39 -5.74
C LEU A 294 -9.10 -6.56 -6.05
N VAL A 295 -9.39 -6.27 -7.33
CA VAL A 295 -10.62 -5.55 -7.72
C VAL A 295 -11.87 -6.30 -7.25
N LYS A 296 -11.91 -7.63 -7.45
CA LYS A 296 -13.04 -8.47 -7.04
C LYS A 296 -13.19 -8.56 -5.52
N LEU A 297 -12.07 -8.70 -4.80
CA LEU A 297 -12.03 -8.86 -3.35
C LEU A 297 -12.45 -7.58 -2.61
N CYS A 298 -12.20 -6.41 -3.19
CA CYS A 298 -12.51 -5.11 -2.61
C CYS A 298 -13.77 -4.46 -3.20
N ASP A 299 -14.69 -5.25 -3.74
CA ASP A 299 -15.96 -4.78 -4.30
C ASP A 299 -16.89 -4.25 -3.20
N LEU A 300 -17.03 -2.92 -3.13
CA LEU A 300 -17.83 -2.22 -2.14
C LEU A 300 -19.33 -2.47 -2.25
N SER A 301 -19.83 -2.88 -3.42
CA SER A 301 -21.26 -3.17 -3.61
C SER A 301 -21.77 -4.34 -2.77
N ARG A 302 -20.83 -5.15 -2.26
CA ARG A 302 -21.11 -6.33 -1.43
C ARG A 302 -20.93 -6.10 0.05
N ILE A 303 -20.57 -4.88 0.46
CA ILE A 303 -20.17 -4.57 1.84
C ILE A 303 -21.33 -3.90 2.59
N ALA A 304 -21.73 -4.47 3.73
CA ALA A 304 -22.78 -3.90 4.58
C ALA A 304 -22.30 -2.61 5.27
N PRO A 305 -23.13 -1.57 5.33
CA PRO A 305 -22.83 -0.35 6.07
C PRO A 305 -22.84 -0.59 7.59
N VAL A 306 -22.03 0.18 8.30
CA VAL A 306 -21.97 0.22 9.77
C VAL A 306 -22.38 1.64 10.21
N PRO A 307 -23.05 1.83 11.37
CA PRO A 307 -23.40 3.15 11.84
C PRO A 307 -22.20 4.10 11.93
N SER A 308 -22.36 5.31 11.41
CA SER A 308 -21.28 6.31 11.38
C SER A 308 -21.05 6.93 12.75
N LEU A 309 -19.77 7.17 13.08
CA LEU A 309 -19.34 7.88 14.28
C LEU A 309 -18.28 8.93 13.92
N ALA A 310 -18.21 9.99 14.72
CA ALA A 310 -17.13 10.95 14.61
C ALA A 310 -15.79 10.30 14.97
N GLU A 311 -14.79 10.47 14.13
CA GLU A 311 -13.42 9.98 14.34
C GLU A 311 -12.48 11.14 14.68
N SER A 312 -11.49 10.85 15.53
CA SER A 312 -10.42 11.78 15.90
C SER A 312 -9.09 11.45 15.23
N LEU A 313 -9.10 10.56 14.23
CA LEU A 313 -7.88 10.13 13.52
C LEU A 313 -7.42 11.20 12.52
N ASP A 314 -6.12 11.33 12.39
CA ASP A 314 -5.50 12.01 11.25
C ASP A 314 -5.40 11.02 10.09
N PHE A 315 -6.16 11.23 9.02
CA PHE A 315 -6.20 10.33 7.86
C PHE A 315 -5.00 10.51 6.92
N TYR A 316 -4.22 11.55 7.13
CA TYR A 316 -3.14 12.00 6.26
C TYR A 316 -1.76 11.81 6.86
N ALA A 317 -1.69 11.46 8.17
CA ALA A 317 -0.47 11.10 8.86
C ALA A 317 -0.65 9.83 9.67
N PHE A 318 0.39 9.00 9.73
CA PHE A 318 0.32 7.76 10.50
C PHE A 318 0.59 8.03 11.97
N HIS A 319 -0.40 7.73 12.79
CA HIS A 319 -0.27 7.74 14.24
C HIS A 319 -0.85 6.44 14.81
N ARG A 320 0.01 5.63 15.42
CA ARG A 320 -0.48 4.47 16.17
C ARG A 320 -1.28 4.95 17.38
N ARG A 321 -2.38 4.28 17.68
CA ARG A 321 -3.18 4.52 18.88
C ARG A 321 -2.30 4.47 20.13
N LYS A 322 -2.55 5.37 21.08
CA LYS A 322 -1.95 5.33 22.40
C LYS A 322 -2.83 4.46 23.30
N VAL A 323 -2.32 3.29 23.67
CA VAL A 323 -2.99 2.34 24.55
C VAL A 323 -2.09 2.04 25.76
N PRO A 324 -2.63 1.69 26.92
CA PRO A 324 -1.82 1.30 28.07
C PRO A 324 -1.04 0.01 27.79
N LEU A 325 0.02 -0.20 28.54
CA LEU A 325 0.73 -1.48 28.53
C LEU A 325 -0.11 -2.50 29.32
N LEU A 326 -0.53 -3.54 28.64
CA LEU A 326 -1.21 -4.69 29.26
C LEU A 326 -0.41 -5.96 29.00
N HIS A 327 -0.58 -6.95 29.87
CA HIS A 327 0.09 -8.24 29.75
C HIS A 327 -0.94 -9.34 29.54
N LEU A 328 -0.89 -9.98 28.37
CA LEU A 328 -1.67 -11.16 28.05
C LEU A 328 -0.77 -12.40 28.23
N GLY A 329 -0.88 -13.05 29.39
CA GLY A 329 0.10 -14.03 29.81
C GLY A 329 1.50 -13.39 29.94
N GLY A 330 2.52 -13.94 29.29
CA GLY A 330 3.87 -13.36 29.25
C GLY A 330 4.10 -12.34 28.13
N LEU A 331 3.07 -11.99 27.35
CA LEU A 331 3.17 -11.09 26.21
C LEU A 331 2.72 -9.68 26.57
N ALA A 332 3.60 -8.70 26.40
CA ALA A 332 3.30 -7.29 26.57
C ALA A 332 2.62 -6.73 25.31
N ILE A 333 1.48 -6.03 25.45
CA ILE A 333 0.69 -5.46 24.37
C ILE A 333 0.38 -4.00 24.69
N GLY A 334 0.43 -3.13 23.70
CA GLY A 334 0.13 -1.71 23.86
C GLY A 334 1.36 -0.85 24.11
N ALA A 335 1.18 0.36 24.61
CA ALA A 335 2.22 1.37 24.82
C ALA A 335 3.12 1.53 23.58
N ARG A 336 4.43 1.27 23.73
CA ARG A 336 5.43 1.29 22.65
C ARG A 336 5.80 -0.10 22.13
N GLU A 337 5.12 -1.13 22.63
CA GLU A 337 5.40 -2.49 22.21
C GLU A 337 5.07 -2.70 20.74
N LYS A 338 5.82 -3.58 20.09
CA LYS A 338 5.54 -3.97 18.70
C LYS A 338 4.21 -4.73 18.65
N ILE A 339 3.45 -4.51 17.58
CA ILE A 339 2.19 -5.24 17.35
C ILE A 339 2.47 -6.74 17.36
N ALA A 340 1.78 -7.47 18.19
CA ALA A 340 1.95 -8.92 18.35
C ALA A 340 1.12 -9.70 17.32
N VAL A 341 1.46 -10.98 17.16
CA VAL A 341 0.69 -11.92 16.32
C VAL A 341 0.30 -13.11 17.15
N GLY A 342 -0.93 -13.58 16.99
CA GLY A 342 -1.49 -14.78 17.58
C GLY A 342 -2.14 -15.69 16.54
N ALA A 343 -2.23 -16.97 16.87
CA ALA A 343 -2.94 -17.97 16.07
C ALA A 343 -3.50 -19.07 16.99
N PRO A 344 -4.46 -19.91 16.52
CA PRO A 344 -4.99 -21.02 17.31
C PRO A 344 -3.89 -22.01 17.70
N ASP A 345 -4.05 -22.65 18.88
CA ASP A 345 -3.20 -23.76 19.29
C ASP A 345 -3.38 -24.96 18.36
N PRO A 346 -2.29 -25.62 17.90
CA PRO A 346 -2.36 -26.85 17.12
C PRO A 346 -3.13 -27.99 17.79
N GLY A 347 -3.20 -28.01 19.13
CA GLY A 347 -3.97 -28.99 19.90
C GLY A 347 -5.45 -28.67 20.06
N ALA A 348 -5.91 -27.50 19.61
CA ALA A 348 -7.27 -27.02 19.86
C ALA A 348 -8.33 -27.65 18.94
N GLU A 349 -7.95 -28.41 17.92
CA GLU A 349 -8.92 -29.12 17.04
C GLU A 349 -9.73 -30.20 17.77
N SER A 350 -9.31 -30.59 18.97
CA SER A 350 -9.97 -31.62 19.78
C SER A 350 -10.79 -31.07 20.98
N ILE A 351 -10.95 -29.74 21.09
CA ILE A 351 -11.66 -29.13 22.22
C ILE A 351 -13.19 -29.24 22.02
N PRO A 352 -13.94 -29.72 23.03
CA PRO A 352 -15.40 -29.81 22.96
C PRO A 352 -16.06 -28.45 22.70
N LYS A 353 -17.21 -28.44 22.01
CA LYS A 353 -18.02 -27.25 21.80
C LYS A 353 -18.31 -26.57 23.16
N GLY A 354 -17.77 -25.39 23.39
CA GLY A 354 -17.96 -24.60 24.61
C GLY A 354 -16.67 -24.13 25.28
N GLU A 355 -15.53 -24.79 25.03
CA GLU A 355 -14.25 -24.38 25.59
C GLU A 355 -13.35 -23.80 24.51
N ARG A 356 -12.85 -22.58 24.70
CA ARG A 356 -11.85 -21.96 23.80
C ARG A 356 -10.61 -21.61 24.61
N ARG A 357 -9.49 -22.26 24.30
CA ARG A 357 -8.16 -21.81 24.71
C ARG A 357 -7.62 -20.83 23.68
N LEU A 358 -7.16 -19.68 24.14
CA LEU A 358 -6.32 -18.77 23.36
C LEU A 358 -4.89 -19.01 23.78
N GLU A 359 -4.12 -19.68 22.94
CA GLU A 359 -2.69 -19.77 23.12
C GLU A 359 -2.00 -18.76 22.21
N TRP A 360 -1.08 -18.00 22.81
CA TRP A 360 -0.33 -16.97 22.13
C TRP A 360 1.10 -17.42 21.97
N THR A 361 1.56 -17.46 20.75
CA THR A 361 2.92 -17.84 20.46
C THR A 361 3.58 -16.71 19.69
N GLY A 362 4.65 -16.16 20.20
CA GLY A 362 5.43 -15.19 19.49
C GLY A 362 6.21 -14.25 20.37
N THR A 363 7.49 -14.47 20.44
CA THR A 363 8.46 -13.55 20.98
C THR A 363 9.30 -12.96 19.84
N HIS A 364 9.97 -11.90 20.16
CA HIS A 364 10.64 -10.95 19.31
C HIS A 364 11.71 -11.50 18.37
N ASP A 365 12.32 -12.66 18.64
CA ASP A 365 13.64 -12.97 18.14
C ASP A 365 13.87 -14.37 17.60
N SER A 366 12.87 -15.21 17.56
CA SER A 366 13.07 -16.53 16.99
C SER A 366 11.80 -17.11 16.43
N HIS A 367 11.93 -17.98 15.47
CA HIS A 367 10.91 -18.92 15.04
C HIS A 367 10.45 -19.86 16.16
N ALA A 368 10.85 -19.60 17.42
CA ALA A 368 10.46 -20.36 18.57
C ALA A 368 9.07 -19.93 19.03
N THR A 369 8.12 -20.77 18.76
CA THR A 369 6.81 -20.80 19.39
C THR A 369 6.99 -21.00 20.90
N ARG A 370 6.70 -19.96 21.69
CA ARG A 370 6.39 -20.14 23.11
C ARG A 370 4.88 -20.16 23.26
N SER A 371 4.32 -21.31 23.58
CA SER A 371 2.95 -21.40 24.05
C SER A 371 2.88 -20.72 25.41
N ILE A 372 2.05 -19.68 25.51
CA ILE A 372 1.70 -19.07 26.79
C ILE A 372 0.36 -19.69 27.14
N PRO A 373 0.29 -20.59 28.12
CA PRO A 373 -0.97 -21.16 28.53
C PRO A 373 -1.79 -20.05 29.20
N THR A 374 -2.78 -19.56 28.52
CA THR A 374 -3.91 -18.85 29.13
C THR A 374 -4.94 -19.91 29.49
N VAL A 375 -4.82 -20.47 30.67
CA VAL A 375 -5.84 -21.40 31.19
C VAL A 375 -7.06 -20.57 31.54
N TRP A 376 -8.03 -20.57 30.67
CA TRP A 376 -9.39 -20.16 30.98
C TRP A 376 -10.08 -21.42 31.52
N GLU A 377 -10.17 -21.56 32.81
CA GLU A 377 -11.14 -22.49 33.38
C GLU A 377 -12.51 -21.82 33.33
N PRO A 378 -13.46 -22.35 32.54
CA PRO A 378 -14.82 -21.87 32.58
C PRO A 378 -15.47 -22.34 33.86
N ARG A 379 -15.52 -21.50 34.88
CA ARG A 379 -16.55 -21.67 35.89
C ARG A 379 -17.87 -21.18 35.30
N SER A 380 -18.61 -22.11 34.68
CA SER A 380 -20.07 -22.04 34.37
C SER A 380 -20.62 -20.83 33.58
N VAL A 381 -19.81 -20.00 32.94
CA VAL A 381 -20.26 -18.91 32.07
C VAL A 381 -19.29 -18.82 30.90
N ASP A 382 -19.81 -18.86 29.66
CA ASP A 382 -19.08 -18.66 28.43
C ASP A 382 -18.55 -17.21 28.35
N PHE A 383 -17.46 -16.91 29.02
CA PHE A 383 -16.75 -15.62 28.91
C PHE A 383 -15.95 -15.46 27.65
N ALA A 384 -15.71 -16.56 26.95
CA ALA A 384 -14.88 -16.55 25.74
C ALA A 384 -15.47 -15.69 24.62
N ILE A 385 -16.75 -15.39 24.68
CA ILE A 385 -17.45 -14.68 23.62
C ILE A 385 -18.51 -13.79 24.27
N ALA A 386 -18.22 -12.51 24.40
CA ALA A 386 -19.28 -11.52 24.50
C ALA A 386 -20.00 -11.43 23.15
N THR A 387 -20.66 -12.51 22.75
CA THR A 387 -21.58 -12.49 21.62
C THR A 387 -22.83 -11.70 21.99
N LYS A 388 -23.58 -11.29 21.00
CA LYS A 388 -24.88 -10.59 21.16
C LYS A 388 -25.74 -11.18 22.28
N HIS A 389 -25.76 -12.48 22.43
CA HIS A 389 -26.51 -13.19 23.47
C HIS A 389 -25.84 -13.13 24.84
N SER A 390 -24.52 -13.13 24.90
CA SER A 390 -23.79 -13.07 26.17
C SER A 390 -23.79 -11.68 26.77
N LEU A 391 -23.69 -10.60 25.97
CA LEU A 391 -23.81 -9.23 26.47
C LEU A 391 -25.22 -8.93 27.01
N VAL A 392 -26.27 -9.45 26.37
CA VAL A 392 -27.65 -9.34 26.87
C VAL A 392 -27.86 -10.23 28.09
N ALA A 393 -27.27 -11.40 28.14
CA ALA A 393 -27.31 -12.29 29.30
C ALA A 393 -26.52 -11.73 30.48
N LEU A 394 -25.37 -11.11 30.25
CA LEU A 394 -24.57 -10.40 31.25
C LEU A 394 -25.32 -9.17 31.80
N ALA A 395 -26.01 -8.43 30.95
CA ALA A 395 -26.83 -7.27 31.37
C ALA A 395 -28.07 -7.67 32.20
N SER A 396 -28.59 -8.87 31.99
CA SER A 396 -29.79 -9.38 32.69
C SER A 396 -29.49 -10.28 33.86
N SER A 397 -28.28 -10.76 34.04
CA SER A 397 -27.92 -11.70 35.10
C SER A 397 -27.23 -11.01 36.28
N ARG A 398 -27.56 -11.45 37.51
CA ARG A 398 -26.87 -11.07 38.75
C ARG A 398 -25.36 -11.48 38.79
N LEU A 399 -24.78 -11.83 37.65
CA LEU A 399 -23.41 -12.34 37.47
C LEU A 399 -22.32 -11.30 37.75
N PHE A 400 -22.65 -10.00 37.73
CA PHE A 400 -21.68 -8.95 38.06
C PHE A 400 -21.59 -8.59 39.56
N SER A 401 -22.27 -9.29 40.44
CA SER A 401 -22.16 -9.09 41.88
C SER A 401 -20.82 -9.54 42.50
N GLY A 402 -19.87 -9.99 41.68
CA GLY A 402 -18.53 -10.41 42.09
C GLY A 402 -17.48 -10.08 41.02
N LEU A 403 -17.28 -8.80 40.68
CA LEU A 403 -16.21 -8.34 39.75
C LEU A 403 -14.80 -8.74 40.19
N SER A 404 -14.63 -9.17 41.46
CA SER A 404 -13.38 -9.73 42.00
C SER A 404 -12.98 -11.08 41.37
N ASP A 405 -13.90 -11.80 40.79
CA ASP A 405 -13.68 -13.16 40.21
C ASP A 405 -13.47 -13.17 38.70
N LEU A 406 -13.40 -11.98 38.05
CA LEU A 406 -13.11 -11.89 36.63
C LEU A 406 -11.65 -12.26 36.35
N PRO A 407 -11.38 -12.94 35.24
CA PRO A 407 -10.01 -13.23 34.84
C PRO A 407 -9.21 -11.93 34.66
N ALA A 408 -7.91 -12.00 34.90
CA ALA A 408 -7.00 -10.84 34.82
C ALA A 408 -7.05 -10.11 33.48
N ASN A 409 -7.54 -10.76 32.42
CA ASN A 409 -7.68 -10.20 31.07
C ASN A 409 -9.00 -10.66 30.45
N LEU A 410 -9.81 -9.72 30.02
CA LEU A 410 -11.10 -9.98 29.36
C LEU A 410 -11.08 -9.50 27.91
N GLU A 411 -11.40 -10.37 26.96
CA GLU A 411 -11.67 -9.96 25.58
C GLU A 411 -13.17 -9.79 25.35
N ILE A 412 -13.57 -8.61 24.89
CA ILE A 412 -14.94 -8.34 24.47
C ILE A 412 -14.99 -8.36 22.95
N GLN A 413 -15.69 -9.34 22.41
CA GLN A 413 -15.90 -9.48 20.98
C GLN A 413 -17.23 -8.87 20.54
N VAL A 414 -17.16 -7.86 19.70
CA VAL A 414 -18.32 -7.12 19.19
C VAL A 414 -18.84 -7.80 17.92
N GLU A 415 -20.06 -8.31 17.95
CA GLU A 415 -20.73 -8.88 16.77
C GLU A 415 -21.40 -7.79 15.93
N ASP A 416 -22.12 -6.87 16.59
CA ASP A 416 -22.81 -5.78 15.94
C ASP A 416 -22.43 -4.45 16.64
N PRO A 417 -21.84 -3.49 15.93
CA PRO A 417 -21.51 -2.18 16.49
C PRO A 417 -22.67 -1.45 17.17
N ALA A 418 -23.90 -1.67 16.73
CA ALA A 418 -25.09 -1.08 17.34
C ALA A 418 -25.31 -1.50 18.79
N HIS A 419 -24.68 -2.60 19.23
CA HIS A 419 -24.79 -3.06 20.61
C HIS A 419 -23.82 -2.35 21.56
N LEU A 420 -22.79 -1.67 21.06
CA LEU A 420 -21.84 -0.93 21.90
C LEU A 420 -22.50 0.14 22.76
N GLU A 421 -23.52 0.82 22.26
CA GLU A 421 -24.25 1.84 23.02
C GLU A 421 -25.16 1.27 24.13
N LYS A 422 -25.42 -0.03 24.09
CA LYS A 422 -26.26 -0.73 25.07
C LYS A 422 -25.42 -1.43 26.15
N LEU A 423 -24.10 -1.28 26.11
CA LEU A 423 -23.22 -1.88 27.11
C LEU A 423 -23.46 -1.27 28.49
N PRO A 424 -23.60 -2.11 29.55
CA PRO A 424 -23.71 -1.64 30.91
C PRO A 424 -22.50 -0.80 31.33
N ALA A 425 -22.72 0.21 32.16
CA ALA A 425 -21.65 1.06 32.72
C ALA A 425 -20.57 0.25 33.45
N ASP A 426 -20.95 -0.84 34.10
CA ASP A 426 -20.04 -1.71 34.82
C ASP A 426 -19.02 -2.37 33.90
N VAL A 427 -19.42 -2.78 32.68
CA VAL A 427 -18.49 -3.31 31.66
C VAL A 427 -17.49 -2.25 31.23
N LEU A 428 -17.94 -0.98 31.16
CA LEU A 428 -17.05 0.14 30.80
C LEU A 428 -16.09 0.53 31.93
N SER A 429 -16.33 0.07 33.16
CA SER A 429 -15.45 0.30 34.31
C SER A 429 -14.40 -0.79 34.51
N LEU A 430 -14.50 -1.92 33.77
CA LEU A 430 -13.58 -3.05 33.91
C LEU A 430 -12.15 -2.67 33.51
N PRO A 431 -11.14 -3.01 34.30
CA PRO A 431 -9.73 -2.87 33.90
C PRO A 431 -9.32 -4.00 32.97
N HIS A 432 -8.23 -3.80 32.24
CA HIS A 432 -7.56 -4.84 31.43
C HIS A 432 -8.46 -5.53 30.39
N VAL A 433 -9.27 -4.74 29.69
CA VAL A 433 -10.14 -5.22 28.61
C VAL A 433 -9.44 -5.12 27.26
N TYR A 434 -9.58 -6.16 26.46
CA TYR A 434 -9.22 -6.18 25.04
C TYR A 434 -10.50 -6.21 24.21
N TRP A 435 -10.47 -5.58 23.07
CA TRP A 435 -11.63 -5.51 22.19
C TRP A 435 -11.35 -6.14 20.84
N SER A 436 -12.32 -6.84 20.29
CA SER A 436 -12.27 -7.35 18.92
C SER A 436 -13.65 -7.27 18.27
N CYS A 437 -13.69 -7.46 16.93
CA CYS A 437 -14.94 -7.70 16.23
C CYS A 437 -15.02 -9.17 15.82
N SER A 438 -16.21 -9.74 15.89
CA SER A 438 -16.46 -11.08 15.33
C SER A 438 -16.34 -11.01 13.81
N ILE A 439 -15.91 -12.12 13.19
CA ILE A 439 -15.84 -12.28 11.74
C ILE A 439 -16.84 -13.35 11.37
N SER A 440 -17.89 -12.98 10.67
CA SER A 440 -18.91 -13.94 10.25
C SER A 440 -18.43 -14.83 9.11
N GLY A 441 -17.50 -14.34 8.28
CA GLY A 441 -17.10 -14.99 7.04
C GLY A 441 -18.19 -14.98 5.97
N GLU A 442 -19.33 -14.34 6.23
CA GLU A 442 -20.44 -14.23 5.30
C GLU A 442 -20.18 -13.18 4.21
N ALA A 443 -20.83 -13.35 3.07
CA ALA A 443 -20.82 -12.35 2.02
C ALA A 443 -21.45 -11.04 2.56
N GLY A 444 -20.73 -9.94 2.41
CA GLY A 444 -21.16 -8.63 2.93
C GLY A 444 -20.56 -8.23 4.27
N ASP A 445 -19.80 -9.11 4.93
CA ASP A 445 -19.12 -8.76 6.17
C ASP A 445 -18.11 -7.62 5.93
N ASN A 446 -18.23 -6.54 6.73
CA ASN A 446 -17.36 -5.37 6.68
C ASN A 446 -16.53 -5.22 7.97
N PRO A 447 -15.52 -6.05 8.19
CA PRO A 447 -14.72 -5.96 9.39
C PRO A 447 -13.95 -4.63 9.49
N VAL A 448 -13.57 -4.03 8.37
CA VAL A 448 -12.84 -2.75 8.36
C VAL A 448 -13.70 -1.64 8.99
N ALA A 449 -14.94 -1.46 8.52
CA ALA A 449 -15.84 -0.47 9.09
C ALA A 449 -16.19 -0.77 10.54
N ARG A 450 -16.40 -2.04 10.91
CA ARG A 450 -16.69 -2.41 12.30
C ARG A 450 -15.54 -2.09 13.25
N TYR A 451 -14.29 -2.36 12.86
CA TYR A 451 -13.12 -1.99 13.66
C TYR A 451 -12.90 -0.47 13.72
N ARG A 452 -13.16 0.25 12.63
CA ARG A 452 -13.17 1.72 12.63
C ARG A 452 -14.20 2.26 13.59
N HIS A 453 -15.43 1.72 13.56
CA HIS A 453 -16.51 2.09 14.48
C HIS A 453 -16.13 1.80 15.95
N LEU A 454 -15.62 0.59 16.23
CA LEU A 454 -15.13 0.22 17.56
C LEU A 454 -14.06 1.20 18.06
N ASN A 455 -13.09 1.54 17.21
CA ASN A 455 -12.05 2.51 17.54
C ASN A 455 -12.61 3.90 17.84
N ALA A 456 -13.54 4.40 17.03
CA ALA A 456 -14.19 5.69 17.22
C ALA A 456 -15.03 5.69 18.51
N TRP A 457 -15.75 4.60 18.77
CA TRP A 457 -16.54 4.43 19.98
C TRP A 457 -15.67 4.42 21.25
N LEU A 458 -14.58 3.65 21.26
CA LEU A 458 -13.62 3.62 22.37
C LEU A 458 -13.02 5.01 22.63
N ALA A 459 -12.63 5.73 21.58
CA ALA A 459 -12.11 7.09 21.71
C ALA A 459 -13.13 8.04 22.32
N ARG A 460 -14.40 7.97 21.88
CA ARG A 460 -15.51 8.78 22.43
C ARG A 460 -15.77 8.47 23.90
N LYS A 461 -15.63 7.21 24.31
CA LYS A 461 -15.80 6.78 25.72
C LYS A 461 -14.56 7.05 26.59
N GLY A 462 -13.49 7.62 26.04
CA GLY A 462 -12.22 7.81 26.74
C GLY A 462 -11.52 6.51 27.13
N ARG A 463 -11.79 5.43 26.38
CA ARG A 463 -11.22 4.08 26.61
C ARG A 463 -10.06 3.82 25.67
N PRO A 464 -8.81 3.90 26.14
CA PRO A 464 -7.64 3.60 25.30
C PRO A 464 -7.29 2.09 25.29
N ASP A 465 -8.29 1.22 25.36
CA ASP A 465 -8.06 -0.22 25.44
C ASP A 465 -7.50 -0.78 24.14
N PRO A 466 -6.67 -1.86 24.21
CA PRO A 466 -6.12 -2.52 23.02
C PRO A 466 -7.20 -3.18 22.16
N ILE A 467 -6.98 -3.14 20.83
CA ILE A 467 -7.81 -3.80 19.84
C ILE A 467 -7.08 -4.98 19.23
N ILE A 468 -7.70 -6.15 19.27
CA ILE A 468 -7.26 -7.37 18.61
C ILE A 468 -7.92 -7.45 17.24
N LEU A 469 -7.14 -7.40 16.17
CA LEU A 469 -7.65 -7.64 14.82
C LEU A 469 -7.73 -9.15 14.57
N ARG A 470 -8.94 -9.69 14.57
CA ARG A 470 -9.19 -11.10 14.28
C ARG A 470 -9.47 -11.30 12.80
N GLY A 471 -8.83 -12.33 12.21
CA GLY A 471 -9.03 -12.69 10.82
C GLY A 471 -8.91 -14.19 10.58
N ARG A 472 -9.55 -14.64 9.50
CA ARG A 472 -9.45 -16.01 9.03
C ARG A 472 -9.01 -16.00 7.56
N SER A 473 -7.92 -16.72 7.27
CA SER A 473 -7.54 -17.08 5.90
C SER A 473 -8.21 -18.42 5.57
N ASP A 474 -8.63 -18.59 4.32
CA ASP A 474 -9.10 -19.88 3.80
C ASP A 474 -7.93 -20.77 3.34
N GLY A 475 -6.70 -20.29 3.44
CA GLY A 475 -5.47 -20.96 3.01
C GLY A 475 -5.12 -20.72 1.55
N THR A 476 -5.94 -19.96 0.81
CA THR A 476 -5.65 -19.60 -0.58
C THR A 476 -4.85 -18.30 -0.69
N PRO A 477 -4.11 -18.08 -1.78
CA PRO A 477 -3.45 -16.77 -2.02
C PRO A 477 -4.45 -15.60 -2.01
N GLU A 478 -5.62 -15.77 -2.57
CA GLU A 478 -6.69 -14.76 -2.58
C GLU A 478 -7.22 -14.48 -1.17
N GLY A 479 -7.40 -15.50 -0.33
CA GLY A 479 -7.77 -15.35 1.07
C GLY A 479 -6.72 -14.59 1.88
N ASN A 480 -5.42 -14.87 1.64
CA ASN A 480 -4.31 -14.14 2.24
C ASN A 480 -4.30 -12.67 1.78
N MET A 481 -4.52 -12.41 0.50
CA MET A 481 -4.62 -11.07 -0.08
C MET A 481 -5.79 -10.27 0.52
N MET A 482 -6.96 -10.90 0.66
CA MET A 482 -8.13 -10.29 1.30
C MET A 482 -7.83 -9.91 2.75
N LEU A 483 -7.22 -10.81 3.50
CA LEU A 483 -6.87 -10.54 4.89
C LEU A 483 -5.85 -9.39 4.99
N ALA A 484 -4.86 -9.37 4.10
CA ALA A 484 -3.88 -8.29 4.02
C ALA A 484 -4.53 -6.93 3.64
N ALA A 485 -5.49 -6.90 2.73
CA ALA A 485 -6.24 -5.70 2.38
C ALA A 485 -7.05 -5.17 3.57
N ARG A 486 -7.78 -6.05 4.28
CA ARG A 486 -8.60 -5.70 5.44
C ARG A 486 -7.77 -5.24 6.64
N PHE A 487 -6.79 -6.03 7.05
CA PHE A 487 -5.91 -5.67 8.17
C PHE A 487 -5.01 -4.49 7.81
N GLY A 488 -4.51 -4.46 6.57
CA GLY A 488 -3.71 -3.35 6.05
C GLY A 488 -4.43 -2.03 6.15
N SER A 489 -5.72 -1.96 5.77
CA SER A 489 -6.55 -0.76 5.90
C SER A 489 -6.60 -0.23 7.35
N LEU A 490 -6.70 -1.13 8.33
CA LEU A 490 -6.74 -0.78 9.75
C LEU A 490 -5.36 -0.39 10.28
N LEU A 491 -4.34 -1.17 9.92
CA LEU A 491 -2.96 -0.93 10.35
C LEU A 491 -2.41 0.40 9.83
N VAL A 492 -2.74 0.81 8.60
CA VAL A 492 -2.34 2.13 8.07
C VAL A 492 -3.10 3.28 8.74
N ASP A 493 -4.28 3.01 9.31
CA ASP A 493 -5.04 3.93 10.17
C ASP A 493 -4.50 3.96 11.62
N GLY A 494 -3.51 3.14 11.95
CA GLY A 494 -2.97 3.00 13.31
C GLY A 494 -3.85 2.18 14.26
N ILE A 495 -4.82 1.43 13.72
CA ILE A 495 -5.76 0.59 14.46
C ILE A 495 -5.24 -0.85 14.49
N GLY A 496 -5.15 -1.43 15.70
CA GLY A 496 -4.71 -2.79 15.93
C GLY A 496 -3.45 -2.87 16.78
N ASP A 497 -3.56 -3.58 17.89
CA ASP A 497 -2.48 -3.77 18.86
C ASP A 497 -2.00 -5.22 18.86
N LEU A 498 -2.81 -6.13 18.32
CA LEU A 498 -2.51 -7.53 18.10
C LEU A 498 -3.28 -8.04 16.88
N LEU A 499 -2.62 -8.86 16.05
CA LEU A 499 -3.25 -9.61 14.97
C LEU A 499 -3.48 -11.05 15.41
N TYR A 500 -4.71 -11.54 15.29
CA TYR A 500 -5.03 -12.95 15.47
C TYR A 500 -5.47 -13.53 14.14
N VAL A 501 -4.67 -14.45 13.61
CA VAL A 501 -4.91 -15.11 12.33
C VAL A 501 -5.24 -16.56 12.54
N SER A 502 -6.35 -17.04 11.97
CA SER A 502 -6.77 -18.43 11.96
C SER A 502 -6.95 -18.94 10.54
N GLY A 503 -6.93 -20.26 10.36
CA GLY A 503 -7.16 -20.86 9.05
C GLY A 503 -6.80 -22.35 8.99
N PRO A 504 -7.13 -23.03 7.88
CA PRO A 504 -6.90 -24.48 7.74
C PRO A 504 -5.41 -24.85 7.54
N ALA A 505 -4.56 -23.87 7.21
CA ALA A 505 -3.13 -24.07 6.95
C ALA A 505 -2.29 -24.34 8.22
N GLY A 506 -2.93 -24.28 9.40
CA GLY A 506 -2.29 -24.55 10.69
C GLY A 506 -1.63 -23.33 11.32
N THR A 507 -1.33 -23.45 12.61
CA THR A 507 -0.86 -22.34 13.47
C THR A 507 0.39 -21.64 12.94
N LYS A 508 1.41 -22.41 12.53
CA LYS A 508 2.67 -21.84 12.05
C LYS A 508 2.49 -20.97 10.83
N VAL A 509 1.68 -21.43 9.86
CA VAL A 509 1.41 -20.68 8.62
C VAL A 509 0.60 -19.42 8.93
N CYS A 510 -0.42 -19.53 9.80
CA CYS A 510 -1.20 -18.36 10.24
C CYS A 510 -0.34 -17.32 10.98
N MET A 511 0.59 -17.77 11.82
CA MET A 511 1.56 -16.87 12.48
C MET A 511 2.44 -16.13 11.48
N HIS A 512 3.01 -16.85 10.50
CA HIS A 512 3.83 -16.24 9.46
C HIS A 512 3.02 -15.22 8.66
N LEU A 513 1.81 -15.58 8.21
CA LEU A 513 0.93 -14.66 7.50
C LEU A 513 0.66 -13.38 8.31
N GLY A 514 0.42 -13.50 9.62
CA GLY A 514 0.24 -12.33 10.48
C GLY A 514 1.47 -11.40 10.48
N TYR A 515 2.68 -11.97 10.61
CA TYR A 515 3.92 -11.19 10.54
C TYR A 515 4.15 -10.59 9.15
N ASP A 516 3.85 -11.32 8.09
CA ASP A 516 3.99 -10.84 6.72
C ASP A 516 3.03 -9.67 6.43
N ILE A 517 1.80 -9.72 6.96
CA ILE A 517 0.85 -8.59 6.87
C ILE A 517 1.37 -7.37 7.64
N LEU A 518 1.92 -7.56 8.86
CA LEU A 518 2.52 -6.44 9.61
C LEU A 518 3.69 -5.80 8.86
N GLN A 519 4.53 -6.62 8.22
CA GLN A 519 5.64 -6.15 7.41
C GLN A 519 5.14 -5.46 6.14
N ALA A 520 4.16 -6.04 5.46
CA ALA A 520 3.53 -5.45 4.28
C ALA A 520 2.88 -4.09 4.57
N ALA A 521 2.30 -3.90 5.77
CA ALA A 521 1.76 -2.63 6.23
C ALA A 521 2.84 -1.63 6.71
N GLY A 522 4.11 -2.04 6.77
CA GLY A 522 5.22 -1.21 7.22
C GLY A 522 5.18 -0.86 8.72
N VAL A 523 4.47 -1.65 9.54
CA VAL A 523 4.33 -1.38 10.99
C VAL A 523 5.24 -2.24 11.86
N ARG A 524 5.74 -3.37 11.32
CA ARG A 524 6.71 -4.23 11.99
C ARG A 524 7.54 -5.01 10.97
N ARG A 525 8.87 -4.98 11.09
CA ARG A 525 9.77 -5.85 10.31
C ARG A 525 10.16 -7.06 11.15
N THR A 526 10.09 -8.25 10.56
CA THR A 526 10.49 -9.52 11.19
C THR A 526 11.50 -10.30 10.37
N LYS A 527 11.56 -10.04 9.07
CA LYS A 527 12.51 -10.59 8.10
C LYS A 527 13.10 -9.47 7.24
N PRO A 528 14.13 -9.71 6.43
CA PRO A 528 14.64 -8.70 5.50
C PRO A 528 13.52 -8.18 4.60
N GLU A 529 13.49 -6.87 4.40
CA GLU A 529 12.61 -6.24 3.42
C GLU A 529 13.38 -6.05 2.11
N TYR A 530 12.86 -6.62 1.02
CA TYR A 530 13.42 -6.43 -0.31
C TYR A 530 12.56 -5.45 -1.09
N VAL A 531 13.11 -4.25 -1.31
CA VAL A 531 12.46 -3.21 -2.11
C VAL A 531 12.97 -3.36 -3.54
N ALA A 532 12.34 -4.22 -4.33
CA ALA A 532 12.79 -4.55 -5.68
C ALA A 532 11.84 -4.00 -6.73
N CYS A 533 12.39 -3.31 -7.74
CA CYS A 533 11.58 -2.77 -8.82
C CYS A 533 11.04 -3.88 -9.74
N PRO A 534 9.89 -3.66 -10.41
CA PRO A 534 9.25 -4.70 -11.23
C PRO A 534 9.92 -4.92 -12.60
N SER A 535 11.09 -4.37 -12.83
CA SER A 535 11.72 -4.23 -14.16
C SER A 535 10.94 -3.33 -15.12
N CYS A 536 11.62 -2.84 -16.12
CA CYS A 536 11.07 -2.12 -17.28
C CYS A 536 12.16 -2.03 -18.35
N GLY A 537 11.88 -1.46 -19.51
CA GLY A 537 12.86 -1.27 -20.59
C GLY A 537 14.12 -0.46 -20.24
N ARG A 538 14.25 0.02 -18.99
CA ARG A 538 15.44 0.73 -18.46
C ARG A 538 16.35 -0.16 -17.62
N THR A 539 15.94 -1.38 -17.31
CA THR A 539 16.69 -2.30 -16.44
C THR A 539 18.01 -2.68 -17.11
N LEU A 540 19.11 -2.63 -16.35
CA LEU A 540 20.48 -2.76 -16.87
C LEU A 540 21.10 -4.14 -16.60
N PHE A 541 20.40 -5.02 -15.90
CA PHE A 541 20.83 -6.37 -15.55
C PHE A 541 19.62 -7.28 -15.32
N ASP A 542 19.81 -8.59 -15.20
CA ASP A 542 18.73 -9.52 -14.84
C ASP A 542 18.32 -9.31 -13.37
N LEU A 543 17.30 -8.48 -13.17
CA LEU A 543 16.84 -8.07 -11.86
C LEU A 543 16.26 -9.23 -11.06
N GLN A 544 15.51 -10.12 -11.72
CA GLN A 544 14.82 -11.23 -11.05
C GLN A 544 15.83 -12.23 -10.49
N THR A 545 16.74 -12.70 -11.31
CA THR A 545 17.82 -13.62 -10.89
C THR A 545 18.72 -12.99 -9.83
N THR A 546 19.05 -11.69 -9.97
CA THR A 546 19.88 -10.97 -9.00
C THR A 546 19.17 -10.83 -7.65
N THR A 547 17.88 -10.50 -7.65
CA THR A 547 17.07 -10.43 -6.43
C THR A 547 17.07 -11.76 -5.69
N GLN A 548 16.88 -12.87 -6.42
CA GLN A 548 16.93 -14.21 -5.83
C GLN A 548 18.29 -14.54 -5.21
N LYS A 549 19.40 -14.23 -5.91
CA LYS A 549 20.76 -14.44 -5.39
C LYS A 549 21.04 -13.65 -4.11
N ILE A 550 20.62 -12.39 -4.07
CA ILE A 550 20.77 -11.54 -2.89
C ILE A 550 19.91 -12.09 -1.75
N ARG A 551 18.65 -12.46 -2.01
CA ARG A 551 17.74 -13.04 -1.04
C ARG A 551 18.29 -14.33 -0.42
N GLN A 552 18.80 -15.25 -1.22
CA GLN A 552 19.42 -16.50 -0.73
C GLN A 552 20.54 -16.27 0.28
N ARG A 553 21.30 -15.19 0.10
CA ARG A 553 22.44 -14.85 0.97
C ARG A 553 22.07 -14.04 2.21
N THR A 554 20.94 -13.34 2.20
CA THR A 554 20.58 -12.36 3.22
C THR A 554 19.26 -12.67 3.94
N ALA A 555 18.58 -13.77 3.60
CA ALA A 555 17.26 -14.12 4.15
C ALA A 555 17.24 -14.32 5.68
N HIS A 556 18.39 -14.67 6.27
CA HIS A 556 18.56 -14.87 7.71
C HIS A 556 18.73 -13.55 8.50
N LEU A 557 19.00 -12.43 7.81
CA LEU A 557 19.18 -11.13 8.45
C LEU A 557 17.86 -10.63 9.02
N LYS A 558 17.91 -9.93 10.14
CA LYS A 558 16.72 -9.36 10.80
C LYS A 558 16.77 -7.83 10.75
N ASN A 559 15.59 -7.20 10.64
CA ASN A 559 15.46 -5.74 10.71
C ASN A 559 16.30 -4.95 9.69
N ILE A 560 16.50 -5.47 8.49
CA ILE A 560 17.26 -4.85 7.40
C ILE A 560 16.34 -4.63 6.20
N SER A 561 16.54 -3.53 5.48
CA SER A 561 15.91 -3.25 4.19
C SER A 561 16.97 -3.15 3.10
N ILE A 562 16.81 -3.96 2.05
CA ILE A 562 17.73 -4.02 0.90
C ILE A 562 16.97 -3.64 -0.35
N ALA A 563 17.36 -2.54 -0.98
CA ALA A 563 16.79 -2.12 -2.25
C ALA A 563 17.55 -2.73 -3.43
N ILE A 564 16.82 -3.23 -4.43
CA ILE A 564 17.39 -3.80 -5.66
C ILE A 564 16.71 -3.12 -6.84
N MET A 565 17.43 -2.19 -7.48
CA MET A 565 16.90 -1.28 -8.49
C MET A 565 17.59 -1.48 -9.82
N GLY A 566 16.83 -1.74 -10.87
CA GLY A 566 17.34 -2.01 -12.21
C GLY A 566 18.09 -0.84 -12.88
N CYS A 567 17.84 0.41 -12.45
CA CYS A 567 18.50 1.59 -13.02
C CYS A 567 18.52 2.78 -12.05
N ILE A 568 19.36 3.78 -12.37
CA ILE A 568 19.49 5.02 -11.58
C ILE A 568 18.35 6.02 -11.75
N VAL A 569 17.41 5.80 -12.66
CA VAL A 569 16.37 6.79 -13.02
C VAL A 569 15.45 7.10 -11.84
N ASN A 570 14.86 6.07 -11.25
CA ASN A 570 14.05 6.19 -10.04
C ASN A 570 14.72 5.53 -8.83
N GLY A 571 15.67 4.62 -9.09
CA GLY A 571 16.28 3.78 -8.06
C GLY A 571 16.73 4.53 -6.81
N PRO A 572 17.58 5.56 -6.90
CA PRO A 572 18.06 6.29 -5.72
C PRO A 572 16.95 6.97 -4.91
N GLY A 573 15.86 7.39 -5.56
CA GLY A 573 14.71 7.97 -4.90
C GLY A 573 13.83 6.94 -4.22
N GLU A 574 13.49 5.85 -4.92
CA GLU A 574 12.60 4.80 -4.43
C GLU A 574 13.23 3.96 -3.32
N MET A 575 14.57 3.92 -3.25
CA MET A 575 15.32 3.24 -2.20
C MET A 575 15.70 4.12 -1.02
N ALA A 576 15.28 5.36 -0.97
CA ALA A 576 15.74 6.35 0.01
C ALA A 576 15.56 5.92 1.48
N ASP A 577 14.59 5.05 1.74
CA ASP A 577 14.28 4.50 3.07
C ASP A 577 14.91 3.11 3.31
N ALA A 578 15.67 2.57 2.35
CA ALA A 578 16.36 1.29 2.51
C ALA A 578 17.71 1.47 3.24
N ASP A 579 18.10 0.48 4.04
CA ASP A 579 19.40 0.48 4.72
C ASP A 579 20.55 0.35 3.71
N PHE A 580 20.37 -0.52 2.72
CA PHE A 580 21.35 -0.78 1.65
C PHE A 580 20.69 -0.78 0.27
N GLY A 581 21.44 -0.33 -0.74
CA GLY A 581 20.96 -0.29 -2.12
C GLY A 581 21.91 -0.96 -3.11
N TYR A 582 21.31 -1.72 -4.02
CA TYR A 582 21.94 -2.33 -5.19
C TYR A 582 21.27 -1.73 -6.43
N VAL A 583 21.95 -0.85 -7.15
CA VAL A 583 21.34 -0.05 -8.22
C VAL A 583 22.16 -0.17 -9.52
N GLY A 584 21.51 -0.54 -10.62
CA GLY A 584 22.12 -0.55 -11.94
C GLY A 584 22.61 0.84 -12.35
N GLY A 585 23.92 1.01 -12.52
CA GLY A 585 24.55 2.29 -12.87
C GLY A 585 24.85 2.45 -14.36
N ALA A 586 25.23 1.37 -15.01
CA ALA A 586 25.49 1.25 -16.45
C ALA A 586 25.29 -0.23 -16.87
N PRO A 587 25.25 -0.57 -18.16
CA PRO A 587 25.16 -1.95 -18.59
C PRO A 587 26.22 -2.83 -17.90
N ASN A 588 25.77 -3.91 -17.25
CA ASN A 588 26.58 -4.85 -16.46
C ASN A 588 27.40 -4.21 -15.32
N LYS A 589 26.99 -3.02 -14.84
CA LYS A 589 27.64 -2.33 -13.72
C LYS A 589 26.63 -1.86 -12.71
N VAL A 590 26.99 -2.00 -11.43
CA VAL A 590 26.15 -1.70 -10.28
C VAL A 590 26.83 -0.69 -9.37
N ASN A 591 26.01 0.17 -8.76
CA ASN A 591 26.42 1.04 -7.66
C ASN A 591 25.80 0.52 -6.36
N LEU A 592 26.58 0.49 -5.28
CA LEU A 592 26.09 0.15 -3.95
C LEU A 592 25.94 1.41 -3.10
N TYR A 593 24.87 1.41 -2.31
CA TYR A 593 24.46 2.51 -1.46
C TYR A 593 24.32 2.07 0.00
N VAL A 594 24.54 3.03 0.91
CA VAL A 594 24.16 2.94 2.31
C VAL A 594 23.21 4.11 2.57
N GLY A 595 21.95 3.80 2.86
CA GLY A 595 20.90 4.81 2.84
C GLY A 595 20.85 5.51 1.48
N ARG A 596 21.03 6.84 1.47
CA ARG A 596 21.01 7.66 0.25
C ARG A 596 22.38 7.85 -0.42
N ASP A 597 23.45 7.43 0.22
CA ASP A 597 24.81 7.70 -0.21
C ASP A 597 25.40 6.58 -1.07
N VAL A 598 25.97 6.93 -2.22
CA VAL A 598 26.70 6.02 -3.08
C VAL A 598 28.07 5.74 -2.46
N VAL A 599 28.31 4.52 -2.00
CA VAL A 599 29.56 4.13 -1.33
C VAL A 599 30.52 3.36 -2.24
N LYS A 600 29.99 2.58 -3.19
CA LYS A 600 30.81 1.86 -4.19
C LYS A 600 30.18 2.06 -5.57
N LYS A 601 30.99 2.42 -6.58
CA LYS A 601 30.52 2.72 -7.95
C LYS A 601 31.10 1.75 -8.97
N ASN A 602 30.33 1.49 -10.03
CA ASN A 602 30.78 0.76 -11.22
C ASN A 602 31.31 -0.65 -10.94
N ILE A 603 30.76 -1.35 -9.93
CA ILE A 603 31.11 -2.73 -9.62
C ILE A 603 30.59 -3.63 -10.75
N PRO A 604 31.38 -4.58 -11.29
CA PRO A 604 30.88 -5.57 -12.23
C PRO A 604 29.67 -6.32 -11.63
N GLU A 605 28.64 -6.57 -12.43
CA GLU A 605 27.42 -7.25 -11.97
C GLU A 605 27.70 -8.59 -11.28
N MET A 606 28.67 -9.34 -11.78
CA MET A 606 29.04 -10.66 -11.24
C MET A 606 29.57 -10.58 -9.80
N ASP A 607 30.27 -9.49 -9.46
CA ASP A 607 30.91 -9.28 -8.14
C ASP A 607 29.99 -8.54 -7.16
N ALA A 608 28.97 -7.88 -7.67
CA ALA A 608 28.15 -6.96 -6.90
C ALA A 608 27.33 -7.61 -5.75
N PRO A 609 26.79 -8.85 -5.87
CA PRO A 609 26.13 -9.52 -4.75
C PRO A 609 27.07 -9.79 -3.57
N GLU A 610 28.32 -10.21 -3.83
CA GLU A 610 29.34 -10.40 -2.80
C GLU A 610 29.77 -9.07 -2.19
N ALA A 611 29.95 -8.06 -3.02
CA ALA A 611 30.30 -6.72 -2.57
C ALA A 611 29.20 -6.11 -1.66
N LEU A 612 27.91 -6.42 -1.92
CA LEU A 612 26.80 -6.03 -1.06
C LEU A 612 26.86 -6.74 0.30
N VAL A 613 27.10 -8.06 0.33
CA VAL A 613 27.25 -8.82 1.58
C VAL A 613 28.40 -8.24 2.42
N ASN A 614 29.55 -7.97 1.79
CA ASN A 614 30.68 -7.36 2.47
C ASN A 614 30.35 -5.96 3.00
N LEU A 615 29.61 -5.16 2.25
CA LEU A 615 29.14 -3.85 2.70
C LEU A 615 28.23 -3.94 3.94
N ILE A 616 27.33 -4.93 3.98
CA ILE A 616 26.47 -5.19 5.13
C ILE A 616 27.31 -5.59 6.36
N LYS A 617 28.35 -6.42 6.16
CA LYS A 617 29.33 -6.80 7.20
C LYS A 617 30.12 -5.59 7.71
N GLU A 618 30.67 -4.79 6.81
CA GLU A 618 31.42 -3.55 7.11
C GLU A 618 30.62 -2.57 8.00
N HIS A 619 29.29 -2.59 7.88
CA HIS A 619 28.39 -1.73 8.66
C HIS A 619 27.80 -2.42 9.91
N GLY A 620 28.28 -3.60 10.29
CA GLY A 620 27.88 -4.31 11.51
C GLY A 620 26.41 -4.79 11.48
N ARG A 621 25.82 -4.95 10.29
CA ARG A 621 24.41 -5.38 10.12
C ARG A 621 24.30 -6.84 9.71
N TRP A 622 25.41 -7.56 9.72
CA TRP A 622 25.46 -8.99 9.42
C TRP A 622 25.33 -9.82 10.69
N SER A 623 24.59 -10.90 10.61
CA SER A 623 24.61 -12.01 11.57
C SER A 623 24.88 -13.28 10.79
N GLU A 624 25.58 -14.25 11.38
CA GLU A 624 25.73 -15.54 10.71
C GLU A 624 24.40 -16.30 10.67
N PRO A 625 24.13 -17.10 9.63
CA PRO A 625 22.95 -17.96 9.59
C PRO A 625 22.93 -18.88 10.81
N GLU A 626 21.77 -19.06 11.42
CA GLU A 626 21.57 -20.08 12.46
C GLU A 626 21.75 -21.46 11.78
N ALA A 627 22.62 -22.33 12.35
CA ALA A 627 22.95 -23.64 11.83
C ALA A 627 21.76 -24.61 11.80
#